data_5d8b8aa80259ed7fb9a5ad0611a707b1
#
_entry.id   5d8b8aa80259ed7fb9a5ad0611a707b1
#
_cell.length_a   1.000
_cell.length_b   1.000
_cell.length_c   1.000
_cell.angle_alpha   90.00
_cell.angle_beta   90.00
_cell.angle_gamma   90.00
#
_symmetry.space_group_name_H-M   'P 1'
#
loop_
_entity.id
_entity.type
_entity.pdbx_description
1 polymer ?
#
loop_
_entity_poly.entity_id
_entity_poly.type
_entity_poly.pdbx_seq_one_letter_code
_entity_poly.pdbx_strand_id
1 'polypeptide(L)'
;MADVCALYRAAPALAARGERVVSTDALTGVPALERKHPGLPPAPGKVERREFEYVRHGTRTFILNRDVATGQVVAPSCGPTRTEADFLAHLQRTIATDPGAVRWHFVVDNLNIHCSASLVRYVAAVSGVADDLGVKGRRGILATRRSRAAFLSDPSHRLVFHYTPKHSSWLNQIELWLSVLVRKLLRRGSFTSVEDLQAKVLAFIAYYNRTMAKPFRWTYQGKALVA
;
A
#
# COMPACT_ATOMS: atom_id res chain seq x y z
N MET A 1 15.95 2.66 -8.18
CA MET A 1 15.20 1.74 -9.09
C MET A 1 15.76 0.34 -9.02
N ALA A 2 17.04 0.12 -9.28
CA ALA A 2 17.67 -1.20 -9.19
C ALA A 2 17.49 -1.87 -7.82
N ASP A 3 17.62 -1.10 -6.74
CA ASP A 3 17.48 -1.58 -5.35
C ASP A 3 16.09 -2.16 -5.05
N VAL A 4 15.02 -1.46 -5.48
CA VAL A 4 13.64 -1.96 -5.32
C VAL A 4 13.42 -3.24 -6.14
N CYS A 5 13.95 -3.29 -7.37
CA CYS A 5 13.85 -4.48 -8.21
C CYS A 5 14.63 -5.67 -7.63
N ALA A 6 15.81 -5.41 -7.05
CA ALA A 6 16.61 -6.44 -6.37
C ALA A 6 15.88 -6.95 -5.11
N LEU A 7 15.30 -6.05 -4.31
CA LEU A 7 14.51 -6.38 -3.14
C LEU A 7 13.31 -7.29 -3.50
N TYR A 8 12.57 -6.97 -4.56
CA TYR A 8 11.44 -7.79 -5.01
C TYR A 8 11.86 -9.20 -5.43
N ARG A 9 13.00 -9.33 -6.11
CA ARG A 9 13.53 -10.67 -6.46
C ARG A 9 14.01 -11.45 -5.25
N ALA A 10 14.55 -10.75 -4.25
CA ALA A 10 15.01 -11.35 -3.01
C ALA A 10 13.89 -11.70 -2.02
N ALA A 11 12.68 -11.17 -2.19
CA ALA A 11 11.60 -11.30 -1.22
C ALA A 11 11.29 -12.74 -0.77
N PRO A 12 11.29 -13.77 -1.64
CA PRO A 12 11.08 -15.15 -1.18
C PRO A 12 12.20 -15.65 -0.25
N ALA A 13 13.45 -15.34 -0.57
CA ALA A 13 14.61 -15.71 0.26
C ALA A 13 14.66 -14.93 1.58
N LEU A 14 14.24 -13.65 1.57
CA LEU A 14 14.08 -12.83 2.76
C LEU A 14 12.99 -13.39 3.67
N ALA A 15 11.86 -13.78 3.12
CA ALA A 15 10.76 -14.39 3.87
C ALA A 15 11.21 -15.69 4.57
N ALA A 16 12.02 -16.52 3.93
CA ALA A 16 12.60 -17.72 4.54
C ALA A 16 13.51 -17.42 5.74
N ARG A 17 14.06 -16.20 5.84
CA ARG A 17 14.87 -15.73 6.97
C ARG A 17 14.08 -14.92 8.01
N GLY A 18 12.74 -14.91 7.91
CA GLY A 18 11.90 -14.15 8.81
C GLY A 18 11.81 -12.64 8.52
N GLU A 19 12.24 -12.20 7.33
CA GLU A 19 12.10 -10.82 6.90
C GLU A 19 10.86 -10.66 6.01
N ARG A 20 10.16 -9.53 6.13
CA ARG A 20 8.93 -9.23 5.36
C ARG A 20 9.16 -8.10 4.37
N VAL A 21 8.75 -8.31 3.13
CA VAL A 21 8.79 -7.27 2.09
C VAL A 21 7.38 -6.94 1.69
N VAL A 22 6.94 -5.71 1.97
CA VAL A 22 5.60 -5.22 1.63
C VAL A 22 5.69 -3.99 0.73
N SER A 23 4.83 -3.97 -0.27
CA SER A 23 4.61 -2.82 -1.15
C SER A 23 3.35 -2.11 -0.65
N THR A 24 3.47 -0.83 -0.30
CA THR A 24 2.44 -0.06 0.41
C THR A 24 2.01 1.15 -0.40
N ASP A 25 0.71 1.38 -0.48
CA ASP A 25 0.14 2.60 -1.04
C ASP A 25 -1.27 2.87 -0.51
N ALA A 26 -1.80 4.05 -0.84
CA ALA A 26 -3.13 4.46 -0.44
C ALA A 26 -4.01 4.78 -1.67
N LEU A 27 -5.14 4.11 -1.76
CA LEU A 27 -6.21 4.44 -2.69
C LEU A 27 -7.16 5.44 -2.00
N THR A 28 -7.05 6.72 -2.38
CA THR A 28 -7.78 7.82 -1.74
C THR A 28 -9.04 8.19 -2.47
N GLY A 29 -10.04 8.69 -1.72
CA GLY A 29 -11.25 9.27 -2.31
C GLY A 29 -12.11 8.26 -3.07
N VAL A 30 -12.08 6.99 -2.70
CA VAL A 30 -12.92 5.96 -3.32
C VAL A 30 -14.38 6.24 -3.02
N PRO A 31 -15.21 6.57 -4.05
CA PRO A 31 -16.59 6.93 -3.82
C PRO A 31 -17.48 5.70 -3.60
N ALA A 32 -18.38 5.79 -2.63
CA ALA A 32 -19.50 4.87 -2.51
C ALA A 32 -20.61 5.31 -3.47
N LEU A 33 -20.71 4.63 -4.61
CA LEU A 33 -21.68 4.91 -5.67
C LEU A 33 -22.75 3.84 -5.66
N GLU A 34 -23.99 4.22 -5.38
CA GLU A 34 -25.15 3.36 -5.50
C GLU A 34 -25.80 3.57 -6.88
N ARG A 35 -25.98 2.51 -7.65
CA ARG A 35 -26.69 2.59 -8.94
C ARG A 35 -28.16 2.80 -8.68
N LYS A 36 -28.80 3.77 -9.37
CA LYS A 36 -30.22 4.07 -9.21
C LYS A 36 -31.14 2.94 -9.65
N HIS A 37 -30.71 2.21 -10.69
CA HIS A 37 -31.48 1.09 -11.24
C HIS A 37 -30.58 -0.13 -11.46
N PRO A 38 -31.13 -1.34 -11.48
CA PRO A 38 -30.40 -2.53 -11.88
C PRO A 38 -29.93 -2.43 -13.33
N GLY A 39 -28.71 -2.85 -13.61
CA GLY A 39 -28.26 -3.04 -14.98
C GLY A 39 -29.02 -4.17 -15.66
N LEU A 40 -29.10 -4.14 -16.99
CA LEU A 40 -29.69 -5.22 -17.78
C LEU A 40 -28.58 -6.18 -18.23
N PRO A 41 -28.67 -7.49 -17.92
CA PRO A 41 -27.71 -8.47 -18.38
C PRO A 41 -27.75 -8.62 -19.90
N PRO A 42 -26.70 -9.16 -20.53
CA PRO A 42 -26.71 -9.46 -21.95
C PRO A 42 -27.79 -10.52 -22.27
N ALA A 43 -28.44 -10.34 -23.41
CA ALA A 43 -29.43 -11.30 -23.96
C ALA A 43 -29.15 -11.53 -25.45
N PRO A 44 -29.69 -12.55 -26.08
CA PRO A 44 -29.51 -12.80 -27.51
C PRO A 44 -29.83 -11.53 -28.34
N GLY A 45 -28.85 -11.04 -29.10
CA GLY A 45 -28.93 -9.81 -29.88
C GLY A 45 -28.89 -8.48 -29.09
N LYS A 46 -28.67 -8.54 -27.78
CA LYS A 46 -28.59 -7.35 -26.92
C LYS A 46 -27.30 -7.39 -26.06
N VAL A 47 -26.53 -6.31 -26.10
CA VAL A 47 -25.37 -6.13 -25.22
C VAL A 47 -25.80 -5.80 -23.79
N GLU A 48 -24.94 -6.08 -22.83
CA GLU A 48 -25.13 -5.63 -21.42
C GLU A 48 -25.36 -4.12 -21.39
N ARG A 49 -26.39 -3.67 -20.69
CA ARG A 49 -26.64 -2.26 -20.43
C ARG A 49 -26.45 -1.98 -18.94
N ARG A 50 -25.56 -1.09 -18.63
CA ARG A 50 -25.27 -0.69 -17.26
C ARG A 50 -25.90 0.65 -16.97
N GLU A 51 -26.48 0.74 -15.75
CA GLU A 51 -26.90 2.01 -15.22
C GLU A 51 -25.71 2.96 -15.09
N PHE A 52 -25.85 4.15 -15.60
CA PHE A 52 -24.85 5.20 -15.52
C PHE A 52 -25.18 6.28 -14.48
N GLU A 53 -26.45 6.36 -14.02
CA GLU A 53 -26.83 7.23 -12.93
C GLU A 53 -26.56 6.57 -11.57
N TYR A 54 -26.14 7.40 -10.62
CA TYR A 54 -25.79 6.92 -9.28
C TYR A 54 -26.06 7.99 -8.22
N VAL A 55 -26.31 7.53 -6.99
CA VAL A 55 -26.30 8.32 -5.77
C VAL A 55 -24.92 8.21 -5.12
N ARG A 56 -24.38 9.31 -4.61
CA ARG A 56 -23.11 9.36 -3.88
C ARG A 56 -23.36 9.36 -2.39
N HIS A 57 -22.75 8.39 -1.67
CA HIS A 57 -22.85 8.28 -0.22
C HIS A 57 -21.57 8.73 0.53
N GLY A 58 -20.67 9.40 -0.18
CA GLY A 58 -19.38 9.84 0.36
C GLY A 58 -18.19 9.03 -0.17
N THR A 59 -17.05 9.15 0.48
CA THR A 59 -15.80 8.50 0.06
C THR A 59 -15.09 7.82 1.22
N ARG A 60 -14.22 6.85 0.89
CA ARG A 60 -13.27 6.23 1.80
C ARG A 60 -11.86 6.22 1.21
N THR A 61 -10.88 6.20 2.09
CA THR A 61 -9.48 5.99 1.77
C THR A 61 -9.06 4.63 2.32
N PHE A 62 -8.35 3.86 1.51
CA PHE A 62 -7.78 2.57 1.89
C PHE A 62 -6.27 2.68 1.85
N ILE A 63 -5.57 2.35 2.95
CA ILE A 63 -4.12 2.18 2.96
C ILE A 63 -3.88 0.67 2.99
N LEU A 64 -3.09 0.20 2.04
CA LEU A 64 -3.00 -1.22 1.74
C LEU A 64 -1.54 -1.65 1.59
N ASN A 65 -1.26 -2.86 2.03
CA ASN A 65 0.02 -3.53 1.84
C ASN A 65 -0.17 -4.77 0.99
N ARG A 66 0.71 -4.99 0.04
CA ARG A 66 0.88 -6.27 -0.64
C ARG A 66 2.16 -6.92 -0.17
N ASP A 67 2.07 -8.07 0.46
CA ASP A 67 3.22 -8.91 0.75
C ASP A 67 3.78 -9.45 -0.58
N VAL A 68 5.06 -9.18 -0.83
CA VAL A 68 5.70 -9.48 -2.10
C VAL A 68 5.96 -10.97 -2.26
N ALA A 69 6.29 -11.65 -1.17
CA ALA A 69 6.62 -13.08 -1.17
C ALA A 69 5.39 -13.97 -1.38
N THR A 70 4.22 -13.57 -0.87
CA THR A 70 2.98 -14.37 -0.96
C THR A 70 1.98 -13.81 -1.98
N GLY A 71 2.08 -12.52 -2.29
CA GLY A 71 1.09 -11.80 -3.11
C GLY A 71 -0.19 -11.44 -2.39
N GLN A 72 -0.30 -11.73 -1.10
CA GLN A 72 -1.47 -11.41 -0.27
C GLN A 72 -1.52 -9.92 0.08
N VAL A 73 -2.73 -9.42 0.31
CA VAL A 73 -2.96 -8.10 0.91
C VAL A 73 -3.06 -8.27 2.42
N VAL A 74 -2.19 -7.60 3.16
CA VAL A 74 -2.08 -7.72 4.61
C VAL A 74 -2.46 -6.43 5.33
N ALA A 75 -3.07 -6.54 6.49
CA ALA A 75 -3.43 -5.44 7.39
C ALA A 75 -4.12 -4.25 6.69
N PRO A 76 -5.17 -4.45 5.88
CA PRO A 76 -5.83 -3.33 5.21
C PRO A 76 -6.37 -2.32 6.22
N SER A 77 -6.20 -1.03 5.94
CA SER A 77 -6.76 0.07 6.72
C SER A 77 -7.78 0.83 5.91
N CYS A 78 -8.85 1.27 6.54
CA CYS A 78 -9.88 2.09 5.92
C CYS A 78 -10.23 3.27 6.84
N GLY A 79 -10.38 4.45 6.27
CA GLY A 79 -10.75 5.66 6.99
C GLY A 79 -11.20 6.77 6.05
N PRO A 80 -11.58 7.93 6.59
CA PRO A 80 -11.95 9.09 5.79
C PRO A 80 -10.74 9.79 5.16
N THR A 81 -9.56 9.66 5.76
CA THR A 81 -8.38 10.45 5.44
C THR A 81 -7.14 9.58 5.19
N ARG A 82 -6.07 10.25 4.78
CA ARG A 82 -4.71 9.71 4.69
C ARG A 82 -3.76 10.73 5.30
N THR A 83 -3.76 10.82 6.60
CA THR A 83 -2.85 11.68 7.36
C THR A 83 -1.56 10.93 7.74
N GLU A 84 -0.60 11.67 8.28
CA GLU A 84 0.62 11.12 8.90
C GLU A 84 0.27 10.12 10.03
N ALA A 85 -0.76 10.42 10.82
CA ALA A 85 -1.24 9.56 11.89
C ALA A 85 -1.90 8.27 11.37
N ASP A 86 -2.71 8.40 10.31
CA ASP A 86 -3.36 7.23 9.68
C ASP A 86 -2.32 6.26 9.12
N PHE A 87 -1.27 6.79 8.48
CA PHE A 87 -0.18 5.97 7.95
C PHE A 87 0.61 5.28 9.07
N LEU A 88 0.92 5.99 10.16
CA LEU A 88 1.60 5.41 11.30
C LEU A 88 0.77 4.30 11.97
N ALA A 89 -0.52 4.53 12.17
CA ALA A 89 -1.42 3.52 12.73
C ALA A 89 -1.55 2.30 11.80
N HIS A 90 -1.55 2.51 10.47
CA HIS A 90 -1.52 1.43 9.49
C HIS A 90 -0.23 0.60 9.58
N LEU A 91 0.92 1.26 9.70
CA LEU A 91 2.22 0.61 9.86
C LEU A 91 2.26 -0.25 11.13
N GLN A 92 1.81 0.29 12.26
CA GLN A 92 1.75 -0.43 13.54
C GLN A 92 0.90 -1.70 13.45
N ARG A 93 -0.27 -1.61 12.81
CA ARG A 93 -1.13 -2.78 12.55
C ARG A 93 -0.45 -3.79 11.64
N THR A 94 0.27 -3.33 10.62
CA THR A 94 1.01 -4.20 9.70
C THR A 94 2.07 -5.00 10.45
N ILE A 95 2.88 -4.34 11.25
CA ILE A 95 3.95 -4.99 12.04
C ILE A 95 3.36 -5.99 13.05
N ALA A 96 2.20 -5.66 13.63
CA ALA A 96 1.51 -6.54 14.57
C ALA A 96 1.00 -7.84 13.94
N THR A 97 0.93 -7.97 12.62
CA THR A 97 0.55 -9.22 11.95
C THR A 97 1.65 -10.29 12.04
N ASP A 98 2.90 -9.90 12.23
CA ASP A 98 4.03 -10.80 12.45
C ASP A 98 5.03 -10.17 13.43
N PRO A 99 4.76 -10.25 14.74
CA PRO A 99 5.64 -9.67 15.78
C PRO A 99 7.04 -10.30 15.79
N GLY A 100 7.15 -11.56 15.35
CA GLY A 100 8.38 -12.33 15.27
C GLY A 100 9.26 -11.99 14.07
N ALA A 101 8.78 -11.18 13.12
CA ALA A 101 9.57 -10.81 11.97
C ALA A 101 10.86 -10.08 12.37
N VAL A 102 11.97 -10.58 11.87
CA VAL A 102 13.33 -10.03 12.12
C VAL A 102 13.41 -8.60 11.56
N ARG A 103 12.87 -8.39 10.37
CA ARG A 103 12.90 -7.09 9.68
C ARG A 103 11.71 -6.94 8.75
N TRP A 104 11.25 -5.69 8.61
CA TRP A 104 10.24 -5.29 7.65
C TRP A 104 10.84 -4.33 6.62
N HIS A 105 10.64 -4.62 5.35
CA HIS A 105 10.97 -3.76 4.22
C HIS A 105 9.68 -3.19 3.63
N PHE A 106 9.52 -1.87 3.67
CA PHE A 106 8.37 -1.15 3.12
C PHE A 106 8.78 -0.47 1.82
N VAL A 107 8.22 -0.90 0.70
CA VAL A 107 8.34 -0.18 -0.56
C VAL A 107 7.20 0.81 -0.66
N VAL A 108 7.53 2.09 -0.74
CA VAL A 108 6.60 3.22 -0.72
C VAL A 108 6.95 4.25 -1.79
N ASP A 109 5.98 5.09 -2.15
CA ASP A 109 6.24 6.26 -2.98
C ASP A 109 6.87 7.42 -2.18
N ASN A 110 7.13 8.52 -2.89
CA ASN A 110 7.75 9.71 -2.32
C ASN A 110 6.76 10.69 -1.66
N LEU A 111 5.63 10.27 -1.13
CA LEU A 111 4.74 11.15 -0.39
C LEU A 111 5.36 11.62 0.93
N ASN A 112 4.97 12.82 1.38
CA ASN A 112 5.50 13.39 2.63
C ASN A 112 5.16 12.56 3.86
N ILE A 113 4.00 11.90 3.88
CA ILE A 113 3.58 11.05 4.99
C ILE A 113 4.52 9.85 5.18
N HIS A 114 5.14 9.34 4.10
CA HIS A 114 6.09 8.24 4.12
C HIS A 114 7.50 8.64 4.60
N CYS A 115 7.73 9.94 4.81
CA CYS A 115 8.96 10.50 5.39
C CYS A 115 8.64 11.46 6.53
N SER A 116 7.60 11.17 7.30
CA SER A 116 7.12 12.06 8.36
C SER A 116 8.02 12.04 9.59
N ALA A 117 7.94 13.08 10.41
CA ALA A 117 8.70 13.13 11.66
C ALA A 117 8.19 12.10 12.68
N SER A 118 6.89 11.85 12.73
CA SER A 118 6.30 10.81 13.59
C SER A 118 6.79 9.43 13.20
N LEU A 119 6.90 9.15 11.88
CA LEU A 119 7.43 7.88 11.39
C LEU A 119 8.90 7.68 11.81
N VAL A 120 9.75 8.72 11.66
CA VAL A 120 11.16 8.66 12.13
C VAL A 120 11.23 8.35 13.61
N ARG A 121 10.45 9.05 14.45
CA ARG A 121 10.43 8.79 15.90
C ARG A 121 10.01 7.36 16.23
N TYR A 122 9.01 6.86 15.52
CA TYR A 122 8.54 5.48 15.70
C TYR A 122 9.61 4.45 15.31
N VAL A 123 10.26 4.63 14.14
CA VAL A 123 11.34 3.74 13.69
C VAL A 123 12.52 3.78 14.65
N ALA A 124 12.90 4.96 15.15
CA ALA A 124 13.95 5.09 16.14
C ALA A 124 13.62 4.32 17.42
N ALA A 125 12.41 4.47 17.94
CA ALA A 125 11.97 3.75 19.14
C ALA A 125 11.98 2.22 18.95
N VAL A 126 11.47 1.72 17.82
CA VAL A 126 11.44 0.28 17.51
C VAL A 126 12.83 -0.29 17.25
N SER A 127 13.76 0.53 16.74
CA SER A 127 15.15 0.14 16.45
C SER A 127 16.10 0.37 17.63
N GLY A 128 15.60 0.87 18.77
CA GLY A 128 16.42 1.13 19.96
C GLY A 128 17.42 2.28 19.77
N VAL A 129 17.17 3.20 18.83
CA VAL A 129 18.02 4.38 18.60
C VAL A 129 17.70 5.43 19.66
N ALA A 130 18.66 5.67 20.56
CA ALA A 130 18.54 6.62 21.67
C ALA A 130 19.06 8.03 21.33
N ASP A 131 19.54 8.26 20.12
CA ASP A 131 20.16 9.52 19.72
C ASP A 131 19.15 10.68 19.64
N ASP A 132 19.65 11.90 19.81
CA ASP A 132 18.86 13.12 19.56
C ASP A 132 18.51 13.22 18.06
N LEU A 133 17.27 12.93 17.74
CA LEU A 133 16.77 13.01 16.36
C LEU A 133 16.70 14.45 15.82
N GLY A 134 16.87 15.44 16.70
CA GLY A 134 16.82 16.86 16.35
C GLY A 134 15.40 17.43 16.34
N VAL A 135 15.24 18.56 15.63
CA VAL A 135 13.99 19.33 15.57
C VAL A 135 13.54 19.49 14.12
N LYS A 136 12.26 19.15 13.87
CA LYS A 136 11.65 19.26 12.53
C LYS A 136 11.83 20.66 11.95
N GLY A 137 12.40 20.73 10.75
CA GLY A 137 12.65 21.98 10.04
C GLY A 137 13.85 22.79 10.54
N ARG A 138 14.62 22.31 11.54
CA ARG A 138 15.73 23.08 12.13
C ARG A 138 17.04 22.32 12.14
N ARG A 139 17.15 21.17 12.82
CA ARG A 139 18.41 20.45 13.00
C ARG A 139 18.22 18.93 13.11
N GLY A 140 19.30 18.19 12.90
CA GLY A 140 19.35 16.74 13.06
C GLY A 140 18.60 15.96 11.96
N ILE A 141 18.29 14.71 12.26
CA ILE A 141 17.60 13.79 11.36
C ILE A 141 16.22 14.33 10.96
N LEU A 142 15.52 14.99 11.87
CA LEU A 142 14.20 15.56 11.63
C LEU A 142 14.20 16.83 10.76
N ALA A 143 15.36 17.47 10.51
CA ALA A 143 15.45 18.77 9.86
C ALA A 143 14.82 18.80 8.46
N THR A 144 15.17 17.87 7.60
CA THR A 144 14.75 17.86 6.20
C THR A 144 14.06 16.56 5.83
N ARG A 145 13.30 16.58 4.73
CA ARG A 145 12.75 15.34 4.15
C ARG A 145 13.86 14.36 3.74
N ARG A 146 14.98 14.89 3.21
CA ARG A 146 16.13 14.07 2.76
C ARG A 146 16.78 13.35 3.94
N SER A 147 17.04 14.04 5.05
CA SER A 147 17.63 13.41 6.24
C SER A 147 16.70 12.37 6.86
N ARG A 148 15.39 12.65 6.91
CA ARG A 148 14.40 11.67 7.37
C ARG A 148 14.34 10.43 6.48
N ALA A 149 14.32 10.62 5.16
CA ALA A 149 14.30 9.50 4.22
C ALA A 149 15.58 8.66 4.32
N ALA A 150 16.76 9.29 4.46
CA ALA A 150 18.03 8.59 4.66
C ALA A 150 18.01 7.73 5.93
N PHE A 151 17.54 8.29 7.06
CA PHE A 151 17.36 7.54 8.30
C PHE A 151 16.41 6.35 8.14
N LEU A 152 15.24 6.57 7.52
CA LEU A 152 14.23 5.51 7.32
C LEU A 152 14.71 4.40 6.37
N SER A 153 15.68 4.69 5.50
CA SER A 153 16.27 3.72 4.57
C SER A 153 17.51 3.02 5.12
N ASP A 154 17.89 3.28 6.36
CA ASP A 154 19.06 2.65 6.97
C ASP A 154 18.81 1.13 7.14
N PRO A 155 19.64 0.27 6.54
CA PRO A 155 19.46 -1.18 6.58
C PRO A 155 19.75 -1.79 7.97
N SER A 156 20.31 -1.05 8.90
CA SER A 156 20.48 -1.51 10.29
C SER A 156 19.18 -1.53 11.09
N HIS A 157 18.18 -0.77 10.66
CA HIS A 157 16.91 -0.70 11.36
C HIS A 157 16.07 -1.97 11.17
N ARG A 158 15.19 -2.23 12.15
CA ARG A 158 14.18 -3.27 12.03
C ARG A 158 13.12 -2.95 10.96
N LEU A 159 12.84 -1.66 10.74
CA LEU A 159 11.88 -1.17 9.75
C LEU A 159 12.65 -0.34 8.72
N VAL A 160 12.75 -0.84 7.50
CA VAL A 160 13.52 -0.23 6.40
C VAL A 160 12.58 0.24 5.30
N PHE A 161 12.71 1.49 4.88
CA PHE A 161 11.88 2.09 3.83
C PHE A 161 12.66 2.21 2.52
N HIS A 162 12.06 1.73 1.45
CA HIS A 162 12.58 1.78 0.08
C HIS A 162 11.67 2.67 -0.75
N TYR A 163 12.21 3.78 -1.23
CA TYR A 163 11.43 4.77 -1.99
C TYR A 163 11.49 4.50 -3.48
N THR A 164 10.34 4.45 -4.14
CA THR A 164 10.30 4.40 -5.61
C THR A 164 10.81 5.73 -6.19
N PRO A 165 11.50 5.73 -7.33
CA PRO A 165 11.87 6.97 -8.00
C PRO A 165 10.64 7.82 -8.36
N LYS A 166 10.84 9.12 -8.52
CA LYS A 166 9.78 10.01 -9.03
C LYS A 166 9.27 9.49 -10.39
N HIS A 167 7.97 9.62 -10.61
CA HIS A 167 7.29 9.19 -11.85
C HIS A 167 7.41 7.68 -12.15
N SER A 168 7.66 6.87 -11.15
CA SER A 168 7.83 5.42 -11.27
C SER A 168 6.87 4.64 -10.34
N SER A 169 5.61 5.09 -10.20
CA SER A 169 4.61 4.42 -9.37
C SER A 169 4.37 2.96 -9.80
N TRP A 170 4.53 2.66 -11.09
CA TRP A 170 4.44 1.29 -11.61
C TRP A 170 5.45 0.31 -10.98
N LEU A 171 6.52 0.80 -10.35
CA LEU A 171 7.43 -0.01 -9.55
C LEU A 171 6.82 -0.44 -8.20
N ASN A 172 5.78 0.25 -7.73
CA ASN A 172 5.11 -0.11 -6.50
C ASN A 172 4.14 -1.27 -6.78
N GLN A 173 4.49 -2.49 -6.34
CA GLN A 173 3.71 -3.69 -6.69
C GLN A 173 2.25 -3.67 -6.22
N ILE A 174 1.92 -2.89 -5.19
CA ILE A 174 0.53 -2.75 -4.74
C ILE A 174 -0.37 -2.18 -5.84
N GLU A 175 0.17 -1.39 -6.78
CA GLU A 175 -0.58 -0.84 -7.92
C GLU A 175 -1.17 -1.95 -8.82
N LEU A 176 -0.46 -3.07 -8.95
CA LEU A 176 -0.98 -4.24 -9.67
C LEU A 176 -2.27 -4.74 -9.01
N TRP A 177 -2.27 -4.84 -7.68
CA TRP A 177 -3.44 -5.28 -6.93
C TRP A 177 -4.55 -4.21 -6.92
N LEU A 178 -4.22 -2.93 -6.76
CA LEU A 178 -5.18 -1.83 -6.85
C LEU A 178 -5.91 -1.85 -8.20
N SER A 179 -5.21 -2.13 -9.29
CA SER A 179 -5.84 -2.29 -10.61
C SER A 179 -6.80 -3.49 -10.67
N VAL A 180 -6.53 -4.57 -9.94
CA VAL A 180 -7.45 -5.72 -9.80
C VAL A 180 -8.69 -5.32 -9.02
N LEU A 181 -8.52 -4.64 -7.86
CA LEU A 181 -9.62 -4.14 -7.03
C LEU A 181 -10.56 -3.24 -7.86
N VAL A 182 -9.98 -2.26 -8.55
CA VAL A 182 -10.76 -1.32 -9.38
C VAL A 182 -11.54 -2.07 -10.46
N ARG A 183 -10.91 -2.95 -11.20
CA ARG A 183 -11.55 -3.68 -12.31
C ARG A 183 -12.58 -4.70 -11.86
N LYS A 184 -12.32 -5.42 -10.78
CA LYS A 184 -13.16 -6.54 -10.34
C LYS A 184 -14.29 -6.11 -9.41
N LEU A 185 -14.08 -5.08 -8.59
CA LEU A 185 -15.05 -4.63 -7.60
C LEU A 185 -15.54 -3.21 -7.84
N LEU A 186 -14.64 -2.21 -7.81
CA LEU A 186 -15.06 -0.81 -7.72
C LEU A 186 -15.77 -0.31 -8.98
N ARG A 187 -15.25 -0.66 -10.15
CA ARG A 187 -15.81 -0.20 -11.45
C ARG A 187 -17.24 -0.69 -11.70
N ARG A 188 -17.60 -1.85 -11.13
CA ARG A 188 -18.89 -2.52 -11.38
C ARG A 188 -19.78 -2.55 -10.15
N GLY A 189 -19.24 -2.20 -8.98
CA GLY A 189 -19.96 -2.25 -7.71
C GLY A 189 -21.08 -1.22 -7.63
N SER A 190 -22.05 -1.54 -6.79
CA SER A 190 -23.05 -0.60 -6.27
C SER A 190 -22.92 -0.62 -4.76
N PHE A 191 -22.81 0.56 -4.13
CA PHE A 191 -22.50 0.71 -2.71
C PHE A 191 -23.52 1.66 -2.10
N THR A 192 -24.34 1.13 -1.22
CA THR A 192 -25.46 1.86 -0.58
C THR A 192 -25.02 2.77 0.55
N SER A 193 -23.78 2.64 1.02
CA SER A 193 -23.16 3.52 2.01
C SER A 193 -21.63 3.39 1.96
N VAL A 194 -20.91 4.24 2.70
CA VAL A 194 -19.46 4.12 2.84
C VAL A 194 -19.07 2.89 3.67
N GLU A 195 -19.90 2.44 4.57
CA GLU A 195 -19.72 1.22 5.36
C GLU A 195 -19.90 -0.02 4.47
N ASP A 196 -20.89 -0.01 3.57
CA ASP A 196 -21.09 -1.08 2.58
C ASP A 196 -19.90 -1.18 1.61
N LEU A 197 -19.38 -0.03 1.14
CA LEU A 197 -18.15 0.01 0.35
C LEU A 197 -16.98 -0.63 1.11
N GLN A 198 -16.78 -0.23 2.36
CA GLN A 198 -15.71 -0.78 3.21
C GLN A 198 -15.87 -2.29 3.39
N ALA A 199 -17.05 -2.76 3.76
CA ALA A 199 -17.33 -4.18 3.97
C ALA A 199 -17.06 -5.00 2.70
N LYS A 200 -17.52 -4.53 1.53
CA LYS A 200 -17.31 -5.21 0.25
C LYS A 200 -15.83 -5.23 -0.16
N VAL A 201 -15.08 -4.16 0.09
CA VAL A 201 -13.62 -4.15 -0.18
C VAL A 201 -12.89 -5.13 0.73
N LEU A 202 -13.19 -5.17 2.03
CA LEU A 202 -12.57 -6.12 2.95
C LEU A 202 -12.93 -7.58 2.62
N ALA A 203 -14.18 -7.84 2.27
CA ALA A 203 -14.62 -9.16 1.81
C ALA A 203 -13.90 -9.58 0.51
N PHE A 204 -13.72 -8.65 -0.43
CA PHE A 204 -12.95 -8.90 -1.64
C PHE A 204 -11.48 -9.20 -1.35
N ILE A 205 -10.85 -8.49 -0.41
CA ILE A 205 -9.48 -8.79 0.03
C ILE A 205 -9.39 -10.21 0.59
N ALA A 206 -10.31 -10.59 1.48
CA ALA A 206 -10.34 -11.94 2.05
C ALA A 206 -10.53 -13.02 0.97
N TYR A 207 -11.43 -12.79 0.02
CA TYR A 207 -11.63 -13.68 -1.13
C TYR A 207 -10.36 -13.76 -1.99
N TYR A 208 -9.77 -12.62 -2.36
CA TYR A 208 -8.54 -12.55 -3.15
C TYR A 208 -7.40 -13.32 -2.48
N ASN A 209 -7.18 -13.09 -1.20
CA ASN A 209 -6.11 -13.74 -0.44
C ASN A 209 -6.25 -15.26 -0.43
N ARG A 210 -7.49 -15.77 -0.36
CA ARG A 210 -7.77 -17.21 -0.33
C ARG A 210 -7.66 -17.88 -1.71
N THR A 211 -8.05 -17.18 -2.79
CA THR A 211 -8.29 -17.81 -4.09
C THR A 211 -7.37 -17.32 -5.21
N MET A 212 -6.80 -16.13 -5.11
CA MET A 212 -6.11 -15.47 -6.23
C MET A 212 -4.70 -15.00 -5.88
N ALA A 213 -4.36 -14.90 -4.58
CA ALA A 213 -3.06 -14.39 -4.17
C ALA A 213 -1.93 -15.32 -4.62
N LYS A 214 -0.95 -14.74 -5.27
CA LYS A 214 0.29 -15.41 -5.67
C LYS A 214 1.40 -14.38 -5.82
N PRO A 215 2.66 -14.78 -5.61
CA PRO A 215 3.80 -13.91 -5.88
C PRO A 215 3.79 -13.41 -7.32
N PHE A 216 4.14 -12.15 -7.50
CA PHE A 216 4.38 -11.62 -8.83
C PHE A 216 5.85 -11.86 -9.20
N ARG A 217 6.09 -12.60 -10.28
CA ARG A 217 7.45 -12.83 -10.77
C ARG A 217 8.04 -11.55 -11.35
N TRP A 218 8.88 -10.87 -10.55
CA TRP A 218 9.52 -9.64 -10.96
C TRP A 218 10.73 -9.92 -11.85
N THR A 219 10.63 -9.54 -13.12
CA THR A 219 11.69 -9.78 -14.13
C THR A 219 12.49 -8.53 -14.47
N TYR A 220 11.92 -7.34 -14.27
CA TYR A 220 12.60 -6.09 -14.56
C TYR A 220 13.81 -5.86 -13.65
N GLN A 221 14.94 -5.45 -14.24
CA GLN A 221 16.21 -5.30 -13.51
C GLN A 221 16.49 -3.87 -13.04
N GLY A 222 15.62 -2.91 -13.33
CA GLY A 222 15.82 -1.51 -12.95
C GLY A 222 16.83 -0.76 -13.83
N LYS A 223 17.22 -1.32 -14.96
CA LYS A 223 18.06 -0.62 -15.96
C LYS A 223 17.18 0.23 -16.86
N ALA A 224 17.67 1.43 -17.23
CA ALA A 224 17.03 2.21 -18.28
C ALA A 224 16.95 1.38 -19.56
N LEU A 225 15.82 1.49 -20.28
CA LEU A 225 15.76 0.96 -21.65
C LEU A 225 16.79 1.76 -22.47
N VAL A 226 17.83 1.07 -22.94
CA VAL A 226 18.75 1.64 -23.90
C VAL A 226 18.08 1.44 -25.25
N ALA A 227 17.83 2.56 -25.96
CA ALA A 227 17.30 2.53 -27.31
C ALA A 227 18.36 2.01 -28.28
#